data_1fb3013153201429cdd55239041f58c6
#
_entry.id   1fb3013153201429cdd55239041f58c6
#
_cell.length_a   1.000
_cell.length_b   1.000
_cell.length_c   1.000
_cell.angle_alpha   90.00
_cell.angle_beta   90.00
_cell.angle_gamma   90.00
#
_symmetry.space_group_name_H-M   'P 1'
#
loop_
_entity.id
_entity.type
_entity.pdbx_description
1 polymer ?
#
loop_
_entity_poly.entity_id
_entity_poly.type
_entity_poly.pdbx_seq_one_letter_code
_entity_poly.pdbx_strand_id
1 'polypeptide(L)'
;MKARRHGARAPCACTMDPASQPPLFLCGDVMTGRGIDQILAHPSQPLLHESYVHSALDYVRLAERRAGPIARPAGPDYPWGDALAELASRAARPRIVNLETAITTSDDAWPGKAVHYRMHPRNVDCLQAAGIDCAILANNHVLDWGRAGLADTLDALDGAQIAHAGAGPDEASAARAAVLARPGGGRVVVMAFAMPNAGTPAAWRATAGHSGVNLLDDWSAASQQRIAAQARQLRRPGDVMVLSIHWGPNWGYHIDPAQRAFARALVEHAGIDIVHGHSSHHPLGIELHAGKPILYGCGDFINDYEGIGGYDTYRPDLALMAFVGFDGGGSADLRLVPLRRSHFRLAYAREVDMAWLQAMFETQGRALGTRVARSGLHELRLWAA
;
A
#
# COMPACT_ATOMS: atom_id res chain seq x y z
N MET A 1 40.23 -38.21 28.19
CA MET A 1 39.31 -37.77 27.16
C MET A 1 38.53 -36.55 27.63
N LYS A 2 38.86 -35.34 27.11
CA LYS A 2 38.19 -34.08 27.47
C LYS A 2 37.20 -33.73 26.40
N ALA A 3 35.89 -33.76 26.73
CA ALA A 3 34.80 -33.37 25.83
C ALA A 3 34.82 -31.85 25.60
N ARG A 4 34.97 -31.43 24.37
CA ARG A 4 34.81 -30.04 23.94
C ARG A 4 33.31 -29.69 23.86
N ARG A 5 32.84 -28.76 24.69
CA ARG A 5 31.51 -28.17 24.59
C ARG A 5 31.51 -27.19 23.39
N HIS A 6 30.69 -27.47 22.38
CA HIS A 6 30.37 -26.50 21.33
C HIS A 6 29.40 -25.48 21.91
N GLY A 7 29.88 -24.27 22.10
CA GLY A 7 29.01 -23.12 22.43
C GLY A 7 28.19 -22.71 21.19
N ALA A 8 26.88 -22.82 21.27
CA ALA A 8 25.98 -22.23 20.30
C ALA A 8 26.10 -20.69 20.37
N ARG A 9 26.54 -20.07 19.30
CA ARG A 9 26.49 -18.60 19.15
C ARG A 9 25.03 -18.18 19.05
N ALA A 10 24.58 -17.33 19.95
CA ALA A 10 23.30 -16.63 19.86
C ALA A 10 23.26 -15.78 18.56
N PRO A 11 22.09 -15.65 17.92
CA PRO A 11 21.94 -14.78 16.76
C PRO A 11 22.28 -13.34 17.15
N CYS A 12 23.10 -12.70 16.34
CA CYS A 12 23.50 -11.31 16.49
C CYS A 12 22.24 -10.44 16.38
N ALA A 13 21.73 -9.93 17.49
CA ALA A 13 20.72 -8.89 17.48
C ALA A 13 21.32 -7.68 16.76
N CYS A 14 20.75 -7.30 15.65
CA CYS A 14 21.09 -6.08 14.92
C CYS A 14 20.72 -4.90 15.84
N THR A 15 21.69 -4.40 16.61
CA THR A 15 21.50 -3.20 17.43
C THR A 15 21.32 -2.03 16.48
N MET A 16 20.09 -1.51 16.41
CA MET A 16 19.82 -0.24 15.74
C MET A 16 20.67 0.85 16.38
N ASP A 17 21.34 1.64 15.57
CA ASP A 17 22.01 2.84 16.04
C ASP A 17 20.95 3.72 16.75
N PRO A 18 21.11 4.04 18.03
CA PRO A 18 20.13 4.85 18.76
C PRO A 18 19.93 6.26 18.18
N ALA A 19 20.75 6.68 17.22
CA ALA A 19 20.62 7.94 16.49
C ALA A 19 19.78 7.83 15.22
N SER A 20 19.41 6.62 14.73
CA SER A 20 18.60 6.46 13.52
C SER A 20 17.11 6.57 13.83
N GLN A 21 16.42 7.48 13.13
CA GLN A 21 14.97 7.58 13.23
C GLN A 21 14.31 6.32 12.68
N PRO A 22 13.20 5.85 13.29
CA PRO A 22 12.43 4.73 12.73
C PRO A 22 12.06 4.96 11.27
N PRO A 23 12.13 3.92 10.42
CA PRO A 23 11.75 4.05 9.03
C PRO A 23 10.23 4.22 8.90
N LEU A 24 9.78 4.89 7.81
CA LEU A 24 8.41 4.85 7.39
C LEU A 24 8.10 3.46 6.83
N PHE A 25 6.88 2.99 7.05
CA PHE A 25 6.35 1.81 6.38
C PHE A 25 5.35 2.22 5.30
N LEU A 26 5.52 1.66 4.11
CA LEU A 26 4.63 1.80 2.96
C LEU A 26 4.35 0.40 2.38
N CYS A 27 3.13 0.18 1.93
CA CYS A 27 2.80 -1.00 1.15
C CYS A 27 1.76 -0.66 0.09
N GLY A 28 1.50 -1.59 -0.83
CA GLY A 28 0.47 -1.43 -1.85
C GLY A 28 -0.95 -1.67 -1.32
N ASP A 29 -1.75 -2.31 -2.15
CA ASP A 29 -3.20 -2.32 -2.01
C ASP A 29 -3.65 -3.24 -0.87
N VAL A 30 -4.32 -2.66 0.13
CA VAL A 30 -4.91 -3.35 1.28
C VAL A 30 -6.41 -3.48 1.01
N MET A 31 -6.79 -4.63 0.46
CA MET A 31 -8.16 -4.97 0.08
C MET A 31 -8.77 -5.91 1.12
N THR A 32 -9.25 -5.34 2.22
CA THR A 32 -9.85 -6.08 3.34
C THR A 32 -11.33 -6.40 3.15
N GLY A 33 -11.91 -6.06 1.99
CA GLY A 33 -13.29 -6.39 1.61
C GLY A 33 -13.46 -7.82 1.11
N ARG A 34 -14.66 -8.14 0.62
CA ARG A 34 -15.06 -9.44 0.04
C ARG A 34 -14.62 -10.64 0.89
N GLY A 35 -13.80 -11.55 0.33
CA GLY A 35 -13.37 -12.77 0.99
C GLY A 35 -12.63 -12.55 2.31
N ILE A 36 -11.82 -11.50 2.43
CA ILE A 36 -11.15 -11.14 3.69
C ILE A 36 -12.18 -10.77 4.77
N ASP A 37 -13.16 -9.91 4.43
CA ASP A 37 -14.21 -9.53 5.34
C ASP A 37 -15.04 -10.74 5.84
N GLN A 38 -15.24 -11.73 4.95
CA GLN A 38 -16.04 -12.93 5.27
C GLN A 38 -15.37 -13.89 6.25
N ILE A 39 -14.08 -13.77 6.48
CA ILE A 39 -13.39 -14.56 7.50
C ILE A 39 -13.25 -13.84 8.84
N LEU A 40 -13.45 -12.53 8.89
CA LEU A 40 -13.33 -11.73 10.10
C LEU A 40 -14.58 -11.86 11.02
N ALA A 41 -14.51 -11.24 12.19
CA ALA A 41 -15.54 -11.42 13.24
C ALA A 41 -16.92 -10.85 12.86
N HIS A 42 -16.98 -9.86 11.98
CA HIS A 42 -18.20 -9.13 11.61
C HIS A 42 -18.37 -9.05 10.09
N PRO A 43 -18.67 -10.17 9.41
CA PRO A 43 -18.76 -10.15 7.95
C PRO A 43 -19.95 -9.32 7.45
N SER A 44 -19.74 -8.57 6.38
CA SER A 44 -20.80 -7.93 5.61
C SER A 44 -21.70 -8.97 4.92
N GLN A 45 -22.85 -8.54 4.39
CA GLN A 45 -23.63 -9.37 3.50
C GLN A 45 -22.75 -9.86 2.32
N PRO A 46 -22.72 -11.18 2.05
CA PRO A 46 -21.80 -11.73 1.06
C PRO A 46 -22.21 -11.50 -0.40
N LEU A 47 -23.37 -10.89 -0.66
CA LEU A 47 -23.88 -10.64 -2.00
C LEU A 47 -22.93 -9.73 -2.78
N LEU A 48 -22.54 -10.16 -3.98
CA LEU A 48 -21.73 -9.43 -4.94
C LEU A 48 -22.52 -9.14 -6.23
N HIS A 49 -22.16 -8.04 -6.88
CA HIS A 49 -22.72 -7.60 -8.17
C HIS A 49 -21.79 -7.94 -9.35
N GLU A 50 -20.87 -8.86 -9.16
CA GLU A 50 -19.93 -9.32 -10.19
C GLU A 50 -20.63 -10.27 -11.18
N SER A 51 -20.24 -10.23 -12.47
CA SER A 51 -20.90 -11.04 -13.51
C SER A 51 -20.59 -12.55 -13.40
N TYR A 52 -19.53 -12.93 -12.68
CA TYR A 52 -19.02 -14.31 -12.63
C TYR A 52 -19.00 -14.91 -11.22
N VAL A 53 -19.11 -14.08 -10.17
CA VAL A 53 -19.19 -14.50 -8.76
C VAL A 53 -20.25 -13.67 -8.06
N HIS A 54 -21.21 -14.33 -7.41
CA HIS A 54 -22.32 -13.66 -6.75
C HIS A 54 -22.26 -13.68 -5.22
N SER A 55 -21.24 -14.30 -4.66
CA SER A 55 -21.03 -14.36 -3.21
C SER A 55 -19.56 -14.24 -2.85
N ALA A 56 -19.26 -13.33 -1.92
CA ALA A 56 -17.91 -13.18 -1.36
C ALA A 56 -17.38 -14.47 -0.68
N LEU A 57 -18.29 -15.36 -0.25
CA LEU A 57 -17.92 -16.68 0.28
C LEU A 57 -17.29 -17.59 -0.80
N ASP A 58 -17.53 -17.33 -2.08
CA ASP A 58 -16.89 -18.12 -3.15
C ASP A 58 -15.40 -17.83 -3.25
N TYR A 59 -14.95 -16.62 -2.95
CA TYR A 59 -13.53 -16.28 -2.82
C TYR A 59 -12.87 -17.04 -1.65
N VAL A 60 -13.58 -17.15 -0.52
CA VAL A 60 -13.10 -17.97 0.60
C VAL A 60 -12.95 -19.43 0.19
N ARG A 61 -13.97 -19.99 -0.51
CA ARG A 61 -13.92 -21.38 -1.03
C ARG A 61 -12.79 -21.57 -2.05
N LEU A 62 -12.50 -20.58 -2.89
CA LEU A 62 -11.37 -20.61 -3.83
C LEU A 62 -10.05 -20.72 -3.08
N ALA A 63 -9.83 -19.86 -2.09
CA ALA A 63 -8.64 -19.89 -1.24
C ALA A 63 -8.50 -21.22 -0.48
N GLU A 64 -9.59 -21.71 0.11
CA GLU A 64 -9.61 -22.99 0.84
C GLU A 64 -9.29 -24.20 -0.07
N ARG A 65 -9.76 -24.18 -1.32
CA ARG A 65 -9.39 -25.20 -2.30
C ARG A 65 -7.90 -25.16 -2.67
N ARG A 66 -7.30 -23.95 -2.67
CA ARG A 66 -5.90 -23.76 -3.04
C ARG A 66 -4.93 -24.09 -1.92
N ALA A 67 -5.24 -23.72 -0.68
CA ALA A 67 -4.31 -23.75 0.42
C ALA A 67 -4.78 -24.57 1.64
N GLY A 68 -6.04 -24.94 1.71
CA GLY A 68 -6.64 -25.63 2.84
C GLY A 68 -7.59 -24.75 3.66
N PRO A 69 -8.23 -25.28 4.69
CA PRO A 69 -9.27 -24.60 5.46
C PRO A 69 -8.77 -23.31 6.12
N ILE A 70 -9.61 -22.29 6.12
CA ILE A 70 -9.39 -21.02 6.82
C ILE A 70 -10.31 -20.99 8.04
N ALA A 71 -9.73 -20.86 9.25
CA ALA A 71 -10.50 -20.75 10.49
C ALA A 71 -11.35 -19.47 10.51
N ARG A 72 -12.60 -19.61 10.92
CA ARG A 72 -13.58 -18.52 11.01
C ARG A 72 -14.34 -18.59 12.35
N PRO A 73 -14.57 -17.45 13.04
CA PRO A 73 -14.02 -16.13 12.76
C PRO A 73 -12.51 -16.07 13.01
N ALA A 74 -11.79 -15.35 12.13
CA ALA A 74 -10.38 -15.03 12.32
C ALA A 74 -10.23 -13.77 13.19
N GLY A 75 -9.11 -13.64 13.90
CA GLY A 75 -8.78 -12.42 14.64
C GLY A 75 -8.43 -11.26 13.68
N PRO A 76 -8.50 -10.01 14.19
CA PRO A 76 -8.24 -8.83 13.37
C PRO A 76 -6.77 -8.76 12.88
N ASP A 77 -5.84 -9.40 13.55
CA ASP A 77 -4.42 -9.53 13.21
C ASP A 77 -4.14 -10.56 12.11
N TYR A 78 -5.09 -11.47 11.86
CA TYR A 78 -4.90 -12.64 11.01
C TYR A 78 -4.39 -12.30 9.60
N PRO A 79 -4.98 -11.36 8.83
CA PRO A 79 -4.52 -11.08 7.46
C PRO A 79 -3.06 -10.57 7.40
N TRP A 80 -2.62 -9.89 8.44
CA TRP A 80 -1.29 -9.29 8.52
C TRP A 80 -0.17 -10.32 8.78
N GLY A 81 -0.45 -11.40 9.48
CA GLY A 81 0.50 -12.51 9.71
C GLY A 81 1.90 -12.07 10.14
N ASP A 82 2.92 -12.50 9.39
CA ASP A 82 4.32 -12.20 9.71
C ASP A 82 4.70 -10.71 9.52
N ALA A 83 3.88 -9.93 8.80
CA ALA A 83 4.09 -8.49 8.67
C ALA A 83 4.09 -7.78 10.04
N LEU A 84 3.30 -8.26 11.01
CA LEU A 84 3.24 -7.66 12.35
C LEU A 84 4.59 -7.74 13.08
N ALA A 85 5.29 -8.85 12.95
CA ALA A 85 6.62 -9.03 13.55
C ALA A 85 7.64 -8.05 12.95
N GLU A 86 7.61 -7.85 11.63
CA GLU A 86 8.47 -6.87 10.94
C GLU A 86 8.15 -5.43 11.35
N LEU A 87 6.86 -5.06 11.40
CA LEU A 87 6.43 -3.74 11.85
C LEU A 87 6.86 -3.44 13.28
N ALA A 88 6.80 -4.44 14.17
CA ALA A 88 7.19 -4.30 15.56
C ALA A 88 8.71 -4.23 15.70
N SER A 89 9.46 -5.14 15.04
CA SER A 89 10.93 -5.22 15.17
C SER A 89 11.65 -3.96 14.69
N ARG A 90 11.09 -3.28 13.67
CA ARG A 90 11.64 -2.04 13.10
C ARG A 90 11.11 -0.79 13.78
N ALA A 91 10.14 -0.90 14.68
CA ALA A 91 9.41 0.22 15.26
C ALA A 91 8.93 1.23 14.18
N ALA A 92 8.61 0.70 12.98
CA ALA A 92 8.32 1.53 11.80
C ALA A 92 7.13 2.47 12.04
N ARG A 93 7.34 3.77 11.81
CA ARG A 93 6.34 4.84 11.97
C ARG A 93 6.65 6.04 11.08
N PRO A 94 5.64 6.69 10.50
CA PRO A 94 4.24 6.22 10.41
C PRO A 94 4.09 5.03 9.45
N ARG A 95 2.96 4.31 9.59
CA ARG A 95 2.53 3.20 8.75
C ARG A 95 1.44 3.68 7.81
N ILE A 96 1.73 3.69 6.52
CA ILE A 96 0.87 4.23 5.47
C ILE A 96 0.51 3.12 4.51
N VAL A 97 -0.79 2.94 4.22
CA VAL A 97 -1.30 1.92 3.30
C VAL A 97 -2.28 2.53 2.29
N ASN A 98 -2.36 1.97 1.09
CA ASN A 98 -3.50 2.24 0.21
C ASN A 98 -4.66 1.33 0.65
N LEU A 99 -5.71 1.91 1.24
CA LEU A 99 -6.90 1.17 1.63
C LEU A 99 -7.86 1.10 0.44
N GLU A 100 -7.82 -0.02 -0.28
CA GLU A 100 -8.55 -0.21 -1.52
C GLU A 100 -9.84 -1.01 -1.28
N THR A 101 -10.68 -0.46 -0.43
CA THR A 101 -12.02 -0.96 -0.10
C THR A 101 -12.86 0.15 0.50
N ALA A 102 -14.19 0.06 0.38
CA ALA A 102 -15.09 0.84 1.22
C ALA A 102 -15.30 0.14 2.57
N ILE A 103 -15.37 0.92 3.66
CA ILE A 103 -15.74 0.44 5.00
C ILE A 103 -17.17 0.88 5.26
N THR A 104 -18.16 0.00 5.00
CA THR A 104 -19.57 0.40 5.02
C THR A 104 -20.51 -0.78 5.18
N THR A 105 -21.73 -0.51 5.59
CA THR A 105 -22.88 -1.41 5.48
C THR A 105 -23.85 -1.00 4.39
N SER A 106 -23.56 0.06 3.62
CA SER A 106 -24.39 0.52 2.49
C SER A 106 -24.54 -0.57 1.43
N ASP A 107 -25.72 -0.67 0.85
CA ASP A 107 -26.03 -1.53 -0.29
C ASP A 107 -26.17 -0.73 -1.62
N ASP A 108 -25.80 0.57 -1.62
CA ASP A 108 -25.82 1.46 -2.79
C ASP A 108 -24.60 1.21 -3.68
N ALA A 109 -24.58 0.07 -4.38
CA ALA A 109 -23.47 -0.30 -5.25
C ALA A 109 -23.34 0.69 -6.43
N TRP A 110 -22.11 1.17 -6.68
CA TRP A 110 -21.85 2.10 -7.78
C TRP A 110 -22.17 1.43 -9.13
N PRO A 111 -23.07 2.02 -9.94
CA PRO A 111 -23.55 1.39 -11.17
C PRO A 111 -22.42 1.26 -12.20
N GLY A 112 -22.42 0.12 -12.91
CA GLY A 112 -21.50 -0.15 -14.02
C GLY A 112 -20.08 -0.57 -13.60
N LYS A 113 -19.79 -0.71 -12.31
CA LYS A 113 -18.52 -1.32 -11.85
C LYS A 113 -18.62 -2.85 -11.91
N ALA A 114 -17.50 -3.48 -12.32
CA ALA A 114 -17.41 -4.93 -12.41
C ALA A 114 -17.11 -5.60 -11.07
N VAL A 115 -16.43 -4.91 -10.16
CA VAL A 115 -15.99 -5.43 -8.86
C VAL A 115 -16.28 -4.40 -7.78
N HIS A 116 -16.78 -4.87 -6.63
CA HIS A 116 -17.10 -4.05 -5.48
C HIS A 116 -16.49 -4.63 -4.21
N TYR A 117 -15.65 -3.86 -3.55
CA TYR A 117 -15.07 -4.22 -2.25
C TYR A 117 -15.83 -3.56 -1.11
N ARG A 118 -16.19 -4.36 -0.11
CA ARG A 118 -16.83 -3.90 1.12
C ARG A 118 -16.24 -4.62 2.31
N MET A 119 -15.80 -3.87 3.31
CA MET A 119 -15.48 -4.34 4.65
C MET A 119 -16.51 -3.79 5.63
N HIS A 120 -16.98 -4.62 6.55
CA HIS A 120 -17.91 -4.17 7.59
C HIS A 120 -17.22 -3.18 8.55
N PRO A 121 -17.86 -2.06 8.96
CA PRO A 121 -17.25 -1.05 9.82
C PRO A 121 -16.68 -1.58 11.15
N ARG A 122 -17.29 -2.62 11.72
CA ARG A 122 -16.77 -3.25 12.94
C ARG A 122 -15.48 -4.05 12.76
N ASN A 123 -15.08 -4.32 11.52
CA ASN A 123 -13.80 -4.96 11.18
C ASN A 123 -12.67 -3.93 10.98
N VAL A 124 -12.89 -2.65 11.26
CA VAL A 124 -11.83 -1.62 11.22
C VAL A 124 -10.70 -1.91 12.20
N ASP A 125 -10.94 -2.68 13.23
CA ASP A 125 -9.95 -3.21 14.18
C ASP A 125 -8.84 -4.02 13.48
N CYS A 126 -9.10 -4.56 12.28
CA CYS A 126 -8.07 -5.18 11.43
C CYS A 126 -6.95 -4.17 11.08
N LEU A 127 -7.28 -2.92 10.77
CA LEU A 127 -6.29 -1.88 10.51
C LEU A 127 -5.58 -1.44 11.80
N GLN A 128 -6.31 -1.35 12.91
CA GLN A 128 -5.76 -1.01 14.21
C GLN A 128 -4.79 -2.10 14.72
N ALA A 129 -5.06 -3.39 14.46
CA ALA A 129 -4.18 -4.50 14.82
C ALA A 129 -2.77 -4.37 14.20
N ALA A 130 -2.68 -3.81 13.00
CA ALA A 130 -1.40 -3.49 12.37
C ALA A 130 -0.88 -2.11 12.77
N GLY A 131 -1.61 -1.35 13.59
CA GLY A 131 -1.26 0.00 14.00
C GLY A 131 -1.07 0.94 12.81
N ILE A 132 -1.97 0.88 11.83
CA ILE A 132 -1.96 1.78 10.66
C ILE A 132 -2.19 3.22 11.13
N ASP A 133 -1.30 4.11 10.72
CA ASP A 133 -1.38 5.53 11.06
C ASP A 133 -2.12 6.33 10.00
N CYS A 134 -2.09 5.89 8.73
CA CYS A 134 -2.74 6.60 7.62
C CYS A 134 -3.24 5.64 6.54
N ALA A 135 -4.50 5.80 6.14
CA ALA A 135 -5.15 5.13 5.03
C ALA A 135 -5.28 6.07 3.82
N ILE A 136 -4.75 5.66 2.67
CA ILE A 136 -4.95 6.36 1.41
C ILE A 136 -6.26 5.88 0.79
N LEU A 137 -7.12 6.84 0.43
CA LEU A 137 -8.44 6.60 -0.10
C LEU A 137 -8.60 7.03 -1.57
N ALA A 138 -7.58 7.67 -2.14
CA ALA A 138 -7.56 8.05 -3.54
C ALA A 138 -7.29 6.80 -4.41
N ASN A 139 -8.31 6.00 -4.67
CA ASN A 139 -8.25 4.79 -5.48
C ASN A 139 -9.60 4.52 -6.17
N ASN A 140 -9.67 3.45 -6.94
CA ASN A 140 -10.84 3.07 -7.72
C ASN A 140 -11.86 2.20 -6.97
N HIS A 141 -11.73 2.01 -5.63
CA HIS A 141 -12.62 1.17 -4.83
C HIS A 141 -13.29 1.86 -3.63
N VAL A 142 -12.89 3.08 -3.27
CA VAL A 142 -13.43 3.77 -2.09
C VAL A 142 -14.91 4.17 -2.24
N LEU A 143 -15.41 4.37 -3.47
CA LEU A 143 -16.82 4.67 -3.76
C LEU A 143 -17.57 3.47 -4.38
N ASP A 144 -17.12 2.26 -4.21
CA ASP A 144 -17.80 1.06 -4.71
C ASP A 144 -19.25 0.96 -4.23
N TRP A 145 -19.51 1.50 -3.05
CA TRP A 145 -20.84 1.53 -2.41
C TRP A 145 -21.38 2.95 -2.30
N GLY A 146 -21.17 3.73 -3.37
CA GLY A 146 -21.71 5.07 -3.49
C GLY A 146 -21.09 6.08 -2.54
N ARG A 147 -21.70 7.25 -2.49
CA ARG A 147 -21.25 8.35 -1.63
C ARG A 147 -21.58 8.11 -0.18
N ALA A 148 -22.63 7.32 0.12
CA ALA A 148 -22.95 6.86 1.47
C ALA A 148 -21.84 5.95 1.98
N GLY A 149 -21.37 5.00 1.16
CA GLY A 149 -20.25 4.12 1.51
C GLY A 149 -18.95 4.88 1.76
N LEU A 150 -18.69 5.97 1.01
CA LEU A 150 -17.55 6.84 1.31
C LEU A 150 -17.72 7.56 2.66
N ALA A 151 -18.90 8.09 2.97
CA ALA A 151 -19.16 8.75 4.25
C ALA A 151 -18.92 7.78 5.42
N ASP A 152 -19.49 6.56 5.36
CA ASP A 152 -19.27 5.52 6.36
C ASP A 152 -17.78 5.18 6.51
N THR A 153 -17.03 5.15 5.39
CA THR A 153 -15.59 4.87 5.40
C THR A 153 -14.81 5.93 6.15
N LEU A 154 -15.12 7.21 5.90
CA LEU A 154 -14.50 8.34 6.60
C LEU A 154 -14.81 8.28 8.10
N ASP A 155 -16.08 8.08 8.46
CA ASP A 155 -16.53 7.98 9.86
C ASP A 155 -15.85 6.79 10.59
N ALA A 156 -15.72 5.64 9.93
CA ALA A 156 -15.07 4.47 10.50
C ALA A 156 -13.58 4.71 10.78
N LEU A 157 -12.86 5.37 9.86
CA LEU A 157 -11.44 5.71 10.04
C LEU A 157 -11.25 6.78 11.11
N ASP A 158 -12.09 7.82 11.13
CA ASP A 158 -12.06 8.85 12.16
C ASP A 158 -12.33 8.27 13.54
N GLY A 159 -13.35 7.38 13.66
CA GLY A 159 -13.66 6.67 14.89
C GLY A 159 -12.53 5.74 15.36
N ALA A 160 -11.78 5.16 14.44
CA ALA A 160 -10.58 4.35 14.69
C ALA A 160 -9.32 5.19 14.95
N GLN A 161 -9.38 6.53 14.81
CA GLN A 161 -8.25 7.46 14.91
C GLN A 161 -7.16 7.17 13.86
N ILE A 162 -7.53 6.71 12.68
CA ILE A 162 -6.64 6.48 11.54
C ILE A 162 -6.75 7.68 10.61
N ALA A 163 -5.65 8.43 10.44
CA ALA A 163 -5.63 9.54 9.50
C ALA A 163 -5.88 9.03 8.07
N HIS A 164 -6.49 9.86 7.23
CA HIS A 164 -6.75 9.49 5.84
C HIS A 164 -6.49 10.65 4.88
N ALA A 165 -6.26 10.34 3.61
CA ALA A 165 -6.03 11.32 2.56
C ALA A 165 -6.56 10.83 1.22
N GLY A 166 -6.98 11.76 0.35
CA GLY A 166 -7.29 11.48 -1.05
C GLY A 166 -8.77 11.27 -1.36
N ALA A 167 -9.65 11.28 -0.35
CA ALA A 167 -11.10 11.34 -0.53
C ALA A 167 -11.73 12.18 0.58
N GLY A 168 -12.93 12.70 0.33
CA GLY A 168 -13.61 13.55 1.30
C GLY A 168 -15.03 13.93 0.89
N PRO A 169 -15.78 14.61 1.78
CA PRO A 169 -17.14 15.07 1.52
C PRO A 169 -17.22 16.17 0.45
N ASP A 170 -16.11 16.84 0.18
CA ASP A 170 -15.97 17.90 -0.83
C ASP A 170 -14.53 17.93 -1.38
N GLU A 171 -14.30 18.76 -2.40
CA GLU A 171 -13.01 18.92 -3.07
C GLU A 171 -11.89 19.34 -2.09
N ALA A 172 -12.16 20.29 -1.19
CA ALA A 172 -11.17 20.80 -0.25
C ALA A 172 -10.74 19.71 0.75
N SER A 173 -11.69 18.92 1.22
CA SER A 173 -11.45 17.80 2.12
C SER A 173 -10.73 16.65 1.41
N ALA A 174 -11.14 16.31 0.18
CA ALA A 174 -10.48 15.27 -0.62
C ALA A 174 -9.02 15.64 -0.96
N ALA A 175 -8.73 16.92 -1.17
CA ALA A 175 -7.39 17.41 -1.44
C ALA A 175 -6.53 17.57 -0.16
N ARG A 176 -7.12 17.47 1.03
CA ARG A 176 -6.38 17.67 2.29
C ARG A 176 -5.32 16.56 2.47
N ALA A 177 -4.09 16.99 2.76
CA ALA A 177 -3.02 16.06 3.10
C ALA A 177 -3.18 15.54 4.55
N ALA A 178 -2.83 14.29 4.77
CA ALA A 178 -2.63 13.78 6.12
C ALA A 178 -1.28 14.28 6.66
N VAL A 179 -1.26 14.72 7.90
CA VAL A 179 -0.05 15.23 8.57
C VAL A 179 0.20 14.40 9.82
N LEU A 180 1.26 13.61 9.78
CA LEU A 180 1.58 12.62 10.80
C LEU A 180 2.84 13.05 11.56
N ALA A 181 2.86 12.82 12.87
CA ALA A 181 4.08 13.01 13.66
C ALA A 181 5.12 11.95 13.27
N ARG A 182 6.40 12.35 13.19
CA ARG A 182 7.52 11.45 12.97
C ARG A 182 8.27 11.24 14.29
N PRO A 183 8.50 9.99 14.73
CA PRO A 183 9.36 9.74 15.87
C PRO A 183 10.76 10.35 15.64
N GLY A 184 11.30 11.03 16.66
CA GLY A 184 12.58 11.73 16.52
C GLY A 184 12.49 13.15 15.96
N GLY A 185 11.28 13.64 15.66
CA GLY A 185 11.01 15.03 15.23
C GLY A 185 10.67 15.18 13.76
N GLY A 186 10.01 16.28 13.42
CA GLY A 186 9.48 16.56 12.09
C GLY A 186 8.11 15.91 11.85
N ARG A 187 7.65 16.00 10.62
CA ARG A 187 6.35 15.47 10.19
C ARG A 187 6.50 14.64 8.91
N VAL A 188 5.57 13.73 8.70
CA VAL A 188 5.32 13.12 7.40
C VAL A 188 4.03 13.72 6.85
N VAL A 189 4.11 14.33 5.70
CA VAL A 189 2.97 14.97 5.02
C VAL A 189 2.62 14.11 3.81
N VAL A 190 1.42 13.54 3.82
CA VAL A 190 0.96 12.60 2.80
C VAL A 190 -0.11 13.27 1.95
N MET A 191 0.21 13.54 0.70
CA MET A 191 -0.74 13.96 -0.33
C MET A 191 -1.15 12.74 -1.14
N ALA A 192 -2.45 12.61 -1.46
CA ALA A 192 -2.96 11.45 -2.17
C ALA A 192 -3.81 11.83 -3.38
N PHE A 193 -3.61 11.11 -4.49
CA PHE A 193 -4.31 11.32 -5.76
C PHE A 193 -4.67 9.97 -6.40
N ALA A 194 -5.80 9.97 -7.12
CA ALA A 194 -6.15 8.88 -8.03
C ALA A 194 -6.17 9.38 -9.48
N MET A 195 -5.95 8.47 -10.42
CA MET A 195 -5.99 8.78 -11.85
C MET A 195 -7.00 7.92 -12.62
N PRO A 196 -7.61 8.41 -13.70
CA PRO A 196 -8.54 7.64 -14.52
C PRO A 196 -7.89 6.42 -15.18
N ASN A 197 -6.59 6.48 -15.49
CA ASN A 197 -5.85 5.37 -16.10
C ASN A 197 -5.60 4.17 -15.15
N ALA A 198 -5.97 4.32 -13.88
CA ALA A 198 -6.01 3.26 -12.88
C ALA A 198 -7.45 2.82 -12.57
N GLY A 199 -8.39 3.04 -13.48
CA GLY A 199 -9.77 2.61 -13.33
C GLY A 199 -10.65 3.48 -12.42
N THR A 200 -10.15 4.63 -11.93
CA THR A 200 -10.96 5.55 -11.12
C THR A 200 -11.91 6.35 -12.03
N PRO A 201 -13.24 6.21 -11.87
CA PRO A 201 -14.19 6.92 -12.73
C PRO A 201 -14.07 8.45 -12.58
N ALA A 202 -14.18 9.18 -13.68
CA ALA A 202 -14.16 10.66 -13.64
C ALA A 202 -15.32 11.22 -12.79
N ALA A 203 -16.46 10.53 -12.73
CA ALA A 203 -17.61 10.89 -11.90
C ALA A 203 -17.35 10.80 -10.39
N TRP A 204 -16.22 10.16 -10.00
CA TRP A 204 -15.81 10.09 -8.60
C TRP A 204 -15.03 11.30 -8.11
N ARG A 205 -14.71 12.23 -9.01
CA ARG A 205 -14.05 13.49 -8.63
C ARG A 205 -14.85 14.21 -7.54
N ALA A 206 -14.19 14.56 -6.44
CA ALA A 206 -14.77 15.45 -5.46
C ALA A 206 -14.93 16.85 -6.05
N THR A 207 -16.04 17.52 -5.72
CA THR A 207 -16.34 18.91 -6.10
C THR A 207 -16.76 19.69 -4.86
N ALA A 208 -16.95 20.98 -4.97
CA ALA A 208 -17.44 21.80 -3.86
C ALA A 208 -18.80 21.32 -3.28
N GLY A 209 -19.62 20.66 -4.10
CA GLY A 209 -20.96 20.19 -3.69
C GLY A 209 -21.09 18.65 -3.59
N HIS A 210 -20.03 17.90 -3.88
CA HIS A 210 -20.11 16.45 -3.91
C HIS A 210 -18.87 15.78 -3.33
N SER A 211 -19.10 14.79 -2.45
CA SER A 211 -18.05 13.90 -1.94
C SER A 211 -17.40 13.09 -3.06
N GLY A 212 -16.14 12.73 -2.89
CA GLY A 212 -15.43 11.97 -3.90
C GLY A 212 -13.93 11.85 -3.62
N VAL A 213 -13.17 11.51 -4.65
CA VAL A 213 -11.71 11.37 -4.60
C VAL A 213 -10.99 12.60 -5.13
N ASN A 214 -9.78 12.82 -4.67
CA ASN A 214 -8.85 13.81 -5.21
C ASN A 214 -8.27 13.28 -6.53
N LEU A 215 -8.99 13.55 -7.61
CA LEU A 215 -8.66 13.03 -8.94
C LEU A 215 -7.66 13.94 -9.66
N LEU A 216 -6.64 13.34 -10.25
CA LEU A 216 -5.68 13.96 -11.15
C LEU A 216 -5.96 13.49 -12.58
N ASP A 217 -6.02 14.42 -13.53
CA ASP A 217 -6.50 14.09 -14.88
C ASP A 217 -5.46 13.33 -15.72
N ASP A 218 -4.20 13.77 -15.63
CA ASP A 218 -3.12 13.30 -16.49
C ASP A 218 -1.73 13.60 -15.88
N TRP A 219 -0.68 13.32 -16.63
CA TRP A 219 0.71 13.63 -16.27
C TRP A 219 1.21 14.97 -16.86
N SER A 220 0.32 15.93 -17.11
CA SER A 220 0.66 17.23 -17.68
C SER A 220 1.44 18.13 -16.73
N ALA A 221 2.01 19.20 -17.30
CA ALA A 221 2.64 20.28 -16.52
C ALA A 221 1.64 20.96 -15.56
N ALA A 222 0.36 21.04 -15.93
CA ALA A 222 -0.68 21.60 -15.07
C ALA A 222 -0.89 20.73 -13.82
N SER A 223 -0.95 19.40 -13.99
CA SER A 223 -1.01 18.45 -12.89
C SER A 223 0.22 18.51 -11.98
N GLN A 224 1.42 18.63 -12.56
CA GLN A 224 2.66 18.85 -11.79
C GLN A 224 2.62 20.11 -10.98
N GLN A 225 2.18 21.24 -11.59
CA GLN A 225 2.06 22.53 -10.92
C GLN A 225 1.07 22.53 -9.77
N ARG A 226 -0.06 21.84 -9.93
CA ARG A 226 -1.06 21.64 -8.86
C ARG A 226 -0.44 20.96 -7.64
N ILE A 227 0.26 19.83 -7.85
CA ILE A 227 0.93 19.09 -6.78
C ILE A 227 2.03 19.95 -6.15
N ALA A 228 2.87 20.60 -6.97
CA ALA A 228 3.97 21.42 -6.50
C ALA A 228 3.47 22.65 -5.68
N ALA A 229 2.37 23.28 -6.08
CA ALA A 229 1.76 24.37 -5.34
C ALA A 229 1.28 23.90 -3.96
N GLN A 230 0.58 22.78 -3.89
CA GLN A 230 0.12 22.18 -2.64
C GLN A 230 1.30 21.80 -1.75
N ALA A 231 2.32 21.13 -2.29
CA ALA A 231 3.51 20.73 -1.54
C ALA A 231 4.23 21.94 -0.92
N ARG A 232 4.41 23.04 -1.69
CA ARG A 232 5.03 24.26 -1.17
C ARG A 232 4.25 24.93 -0.03
N GLN A 233 2.92 24.85 -0.06
CA GLN A 233 2.08 25.41 1.01
C GLN A 233 2.17 24.58 2.30
N LEU A 234 2.36 23.28 2.19
CA LEU A 234 2.34 22.36 3.32
C LEU A 234 3.71 22.16 3.97
N ARG A 235 4.78 22.18 3.16
CA ARG A 235 6.12 21.79 3.57
C ARG A 235 6.72 22.77 4.60
N ARG A 236 7.28 22.20 5.66
CA ARG A 236 8.11 22.89 6.66
C ARG A 236 9.50 22.26 6.72
N PRO A 237 10.51 22.97 7.23
CA PRO A 237 11.83 22.37 7.46
C PRO A 237 11.73 21.09 8.30
N GLY A 238 12.40 20.03 7.86
CA GLY A 238 12.40 18.71 8.52
C GLY A 238 11.22 17.80 8.15
N ASP A 239 10.28 18.24 7.32
CA ASP A 239 9.20 17.38 6.83
C ASP A 239 9.68 16.38 5.79
N VAL A 240 9.06 15.19 5.78
CA VAL A 240 9.10 14.22 4.70
C VAL A 240 7.79 14.31 3.92
N MET A 241 7.88 14.62 2.62
CA MET A 241 6.74 14.74 1.72
C MET A 241 6.52 13.43 0.97
N VAL A 242 5.38 12.79 1.20
CA VAL A 242 4.94 11.59 0.49
C VAL A 242 3.84 11.96 -0.49
N LEU A 243 4.03 11.63 -1.75
CA LEU A 243 2.97 11.62 -2.74
C LEU A 243 2.51 10.18 -2.93
N SER A 244 1.29 9.87 -2.50
CA SER A 244 0.64 8.60 -2.74
C SER A 244 -0.27 8.71 -3.96
N ILE A 245 -0.12 7.82 -4.93
CA ILE A 245 -0.82 7.96 -6.21
C ILE A 245 -1.27 6.62 -6.77
N HIS A 246 -2.58 6.51 -7.04
CA HIS A 246 -3.20 5.36 -7.70
C HIS A 246 -3.21 5.59 -9.20
N TRP A 247 -2.29 4.94 -9.92
CA TRP A 247 -2.01 5.21 -11.33
C TRP A 247 -1.55 3.99 -12.11
N GLY A 248 -1.71 4.05 -13.43
CA GLY A 248 -1.21 3.03 -14.35
C GLY A 248 -2.08 1.78 -14.40
N PRO A 249 -1.70 0.81 -15.22
CA PRO A 249 -2.47 -0.41 -15.43
C PRO A 249 -2.26 -1.42 -14.30
N ASN A 250 -3.24 -2.32 -14.12
CA ASN A 250 -3.20 -3.41 -13.14
C ASN A 250 -2.08 -4.43 -13.41
N TRP A 251 -1.71 -4.62 -14.69
CA TRP A 251 -0.78 -5.67 -15.12
C TRP A 251 0.23 -5.17 -16.14
N GLY A 252 1.42 -5.74 -16.11
CA GLY A 252 2.53 -5.43 -17.00
C GLY A 252 3.68 -4.70 -16.30
N TYR A 253 4.91 -4.88 -16.82
CA TYR A 253 6.11 -4.24 -16.27
C TYR A 253 6.50 -2.94 -16.97
N HIS A 254 5.72 -2.53 -17.98
CA HIS A 254 6.01 -1.30 -18.69
C HIS A 254 5.62 -0.08 -17.85
N ILE A 255 6.60 0.77 -17.57
CA ILE A 255 6.39 2.09 -16.98
C ILE A 255 6.41 3.10 -18.12
N ASP A 256 5.30 3.81 -18.31
CA ASP A 256 5.19 4.81 -19.38
C ASP A 256 6.27 5.90 -19.21
N PRO A 257 7.01 6.26 -20.26
CA PRO A 257 8.00 7.34 -20.20
C PRO A 257 7.44 8.67 -19.68
N ALA A 258 6.18 9.00 -19.97
CA ALA A 258 5.53 10.20 -19.45
C ALA A 258 5.26 10.09 -17.94
N GLN A 259 4.83 8.92 -17.46
CA GLN A 259 4.69 8.64 -16.02
C GLN A 259 6.03 8.79 -15.30
N ARG A 260 7.10 8.25 -15.89
CA ARG A 260 8.45 8.36 -15.33
C ARG A 260 8.94 9.80 -15.29
N ALA A 261 8.76 10.56 -16.37
CA ALA A 261 9.14 11.97 -16.44
C ALA A 261 8.36 12.81 -15.41
N PHE A 262 7.05 12.53 -15.27
CA PHE A 262 6.19 13.16 -14.27
C PHE A 262 6.68 12.90 -12.84
N ALA A 263 6.94 11.65 -12.48
CA ALA A 263 7.42 11.29 -11.14
C ALA A 263 8.75 11.95 -10.80
N ARG A 264 9.71 11.96 -11.73
CA ARG A 264 11.01 12.63 -11.57
C ARG A 264 10.85 14.13 -11.36
N ALA A 265 10.03 14.80 -12.18
CA ALA A 265 9.77 16.23 -12.04
C ALA A 265 9.17 16.60 -10.68
N LEU A 266 8.33 15.74 -10.09
CA LEU A 266 7.79 15.96 -8.75
C LEU A 266 8.87 15.86 -7.67
N VAL A 267 9.81 14.93 -7.80
CA VAL A 267 10.97 14.85 -6.90
C VAL A 267 11.85 16.08 -7.06
N GLU A 268 12.19 16.48 -8.28
CA GLU A 268 13.12 17.59 -8.57
C GLU A 268 12.55 18.97 -8.26
N HIS A 269 11.26 19.19 -8.57
CA HIS A 269 10.70 20.53 -8.61
C HIS A 269 9.55 20.78 -7.63
N ALA A 270 8.89 19.72 -7.13
CA ALA A 270 7.84 19.84 -6.14
C ALA A 270 8.30 19.51 -4.71
N GLY A 271 9.53 19.05 -4.55
CA GLY A 271 10.07 18.67 -3.24
C GLY A 271 9.41 17.43 -2.65
N ILE A 272 9.01 16.47 -3.49
CA ILE A 272 8.49 15.17 -3.03
C ILE A 272 9.68 14.28 -2.63
N ASP A 273 9.62 13.75 -1.43
CA ASP A 273 10.67 12.87 -0.90
C ASP A 273 10.40 11.40 -1.18
N ILE A 274 9.13 10.99 -1.32
CA ILE A 274 8.72 9.62 -1.65
C ILE A 274 7.54 9.69 -2.62
N VAL A 275 7.64 8.99 -3.76
CA VAL A 275 6.49 8.68 -4.61
C VAL A 275 6.04 7.26 -4.31
N HIS A 276 4.83 7.12 -3.77
CA HIS A 276 4.20 5.87 -3.38
C HIS A 276 3.10 5.52 -4.38
N GLY A 277 3.46 4.76 -5.42
CA GLY A 277 2.55 4.31 -6.48
C GLY A 277 1.88 2.99 -6.14
N HIS A 278 0.63 2.88 -6.52
CA HIS A 278 -0.20 1.68 -6.36
C HIS A 278 -1.21 1.56 -7.52
N SER A 279 -2.06 0.54 -7.56
CA SER A 279 -2.95 0.07 -8.63
C SER A 279 -2.46 -1.19 -9.34
N SER A 280 -1.15 -1.39 -9.55
CA SER A 280 -0.67 -2.63 -10.13
C SER A 280 -0.80 -3.78 -9.12
N HIS A 281 -1.43 -4.89 -9.52
CA HIS A 281 -1.63 -6.06 -8.67
C HIS A 281 -0.36 -6.91 -8.48
N HIS A 282 0.78 -6.38 -8.88
CA HIS A 282 2.11 -6.97 -8.71
C HIS A 282 3.16 -5.87 -8.53
N PRO A 283 4.32 -6.15 -7.88
CA PRO A 283 5.38 -5.18 -7.74
C PRO A 283 5.92 -4.73 -9.10
N LEU A 284 6.08 -3.42 -9.28
CA LEU A 284 6.79 -2.80 -10.40
C LEU A 284 8.21 -2.43 -10.02
N GLY A 285 9.00 -2.01 -11.01
CA GLY A 285 10.31 -1.46 -10.79
C GLY A 285 10.29 -0.25 -9.85
N ILE A 286 11.38 -0.05 -9.13
CA ILE A 286 11.59 1.07 -8.21
C ILE A 286 12.77 1.89 -8.70
N GLU A 287 12.63 3.21 -8.71
CA GLU A 287 13.68 4.14 -9.07
C GLU A 287 14.17 4.93 -7.86
N LEU A 288 15.47 5.07 -7.70
CA LEU A 288 16.11 5.99 -6.73
C LEU A 288 16.55 7.23 -7.50
N HIS A 289 15.67 8.24 -7.63
CA HIS A 289 15.94 9.45 -8.37
C HIS A 289 16.38 10.58 -7.44
N ALA A 290 17.56 11.17 -7.68
CA ALA A 290 18.15 12.17 -6.79
C ALA A 290 18.16 11.74 -5.29
N GLY A 291 18.41 10.45 -5.03
CA GLY A 291 18.40 9.88 -3.69
C GLY A 291 16.99 9.65 -3.09
N LYS A 292 15.91 9.86 -3.86
CA LYS A 292 14.53 9.72 -3.41
C LYS A 292 13.86 8.51 -4.08
N PRO A 293 13.09 7.69 -3.36
CA PRO A 293 12.44 6.53 -3.92
C PRO A 293 11.17 6.91 -4.69
N ILE A 294 11.04 6.36 -5.89
CA ILE A 294 9.84 6.33 -6.70
C ILE A 294 9.43 4.86 -6.82
N LEU A 295 8.42 4.47 -6.06
CA LEU A 295 7.78 3.16 -6.15
C LEU A 295 6.67 3.28 -7.20
N TYR A 296 6.89 2.74 -8.40
CA TYR A 296 5.89 2.88 -9.49
C TYR A 296 4.63 2.04 -9.24
N GLY A 297 4.75 0.93 -8.52
CA GLY A 297 3.66 0.08 -8.08
C GLY A 297 4.12 -0.87 -7.00
N CYS A 298 3.48 -0.83 -5.85
CA CYS A 298 3.84 -1.66 -4.71
C CYS A 298 3.26 -3.09 -4.76
N GLY A 299 2.34 -3.35 -5.70
CA GLY A 299 1.58 -4.60 -5.75
C GLY A 299 0.50 -4.67 -4.68
N ASP A 300 -0.29 -5.74 -4.69
CA ASP A 300 -1.26 -5.99 -3.63
C ASP A 300 -0.54 -6.41 -2.34
N PHE A 301 -1.02 -5.90 -1.21
CA PHE A 301 -0.51 -6.30 0.09
C PHE A 301 -1.43 -7.31 0.78
N ILE A 302 -2.71 -6.99 0.90
CA ILE A 302 -3.75 -7.91 1.37
C ILE A 302 -4.85 -7.97 0.30
N ASN A 303 -5.21 -9.17 -0.14
CA ASN A 303 -6.31 -9.41 -1.08
C ASN A 303 -6.91 -10.80 -0.91
N ASP A 304 -8.02 -11.05 -1.59
CA ASP A 304 -8.72 -12.33 -1.64
C ASP A 304 -8.56 -13.07 -2.99
N TYR A 305 -7.45 -12.81 -3.71
CA TYR A 305 -7.23 -13.37 -5.06
C TYR A 305 -6.66 -14.81 -5.05
N GLU A 306 -6.50 -15.41 -3.88
CA GLU A 306 -5.97 -16.76 -3.76
C GLU A 306 -6.87 -17.78 -4.47
N GLY A 307 -6.29 -18.51 -5.42
CA GLY A 307 -7.00 -19.45 -6.27
C GLY A 307 -7.53 -18.86 -7.59
N ILE A 308 -7.38 -17.56 -7.83
CA ILE A 308 -7.62 -16.94 -9.14
C ILE A 308 -6.36 -17.12 -9.98
N GLY A 309 -6.50 -17.74 -11.17
CA GLY A 309 -5.39 -17.96 -12.11
C GLY A 309 -5.34 -16.92 -13.24
N GLY A 310 -4.34 -17.08 -14.14
CA GLY A 310 -4.20 -16.28 -15.36
C GLY A 310 -3.11 -15.21 -15.30
N TYR A 311 -2.56 -14.92 -14.13
CA TYR A 311 -1.54 -13.89 -13.93
C TYR A 311 -0.27 -14.39 -13.23
N ASP A 312 -0.06 -15.70 -13.21
CA ASP A 312 1.01 -16.37 -12.44
C ASP A 312 2.42 -15.89 -12.78
N THR A 313 2.64 -15.40 -14.02
CA THR A 313 3.92 -14.82 -14.48
C THR A 313 4.30 -13.56 -13.73
N TYR A 314 3.33 -12.82 -13.18
CA TYR A 314 3.54 -11.61 -12.40
C TYR A 314 3.70 -11.87 -10.91
N ARG A 315 3.45 -13.12 -10.48
CA ARG A 315 3.50 -13.50 -9.06
C ARG A 315 2.62 -12.63 -8.17
N PRO A 316 1.31 -12.54 -8.46
CA PRO A 316 0.39 -11.75 -7.65
C PRO A 316 0.18 -12.32 -6.24
N ASP A 317 0.77 -13.45 -5.92
CA ASP A 317 0.83 -14.04 -4.59
C ASP A 317 1.88 -13.39 -3.68
N LEU A 318 2.79 -12.56 -4.24
CA LEU A 318 3.82 -11.87 -3.48
C LEU A 318 3.38 -10.47 -3.08
N ALA A 319 3.81 -10.04 -1.90
CA ALA A 319 3.56 -8.73 -1.33
C ALA A 319 4.87 -8.11 -0.84
N LEU A 320 4.93 -6.78 -0.77
CA LEU A 320 6.12 -6.06 -0.35
C LEU A 320 5.82 -5.11 0.81
N MET A 321 6.61 -5.22 1.87
CA MET A 321 6.76 -4.15 2.86
C MET A 321 7.91 -3.25 2.42
N ALA A 322 7.64 -1.98 2.19
CA ALA A 322 8.69 -0.99 1.92
C ALA A 322 8.99 -0.19 3.18
N PHE A 323 10.24 -0.22 3.61
CA PHE A 323 10.75 0.56 4.74
C PHE A 323 11.67 1.65 4.21
N VAL A 324 11.31 2.91 4.47
CA VAL A 324 12.07 4.07 3.98
C VAL A 324 12.63 4.84 5.16
N GLY A 325 13.94 4.78 5.32
CA GLY A 325 14.71 5.66 6.19
C GLY A 325 15.38 6.77 5.38
N PHE A 326 15.90 7.78 6.05
CA PHE A 326 16.71 8.83 5.42
C PHE A 326 18.02 9.00 6.20
N ASP A 327 19.13 9.13 5.49
CA ASP A 327 20.42 9.47 6.07
C ASP A 327 20.51 10.98 6.39
N GLY A 328 21.59 11.39 7.04
CA GLY A 328 21.83 12.80 7.37
C GLY A 328 21.98 13.73 6.16
N GLY A 329 22.19 13.20 4.97
CA GLY A 329 22.24 13.92 3.69
C GLY A 329 20.87 13.98 2.97
N GLY A 330 19.83 13.34 3.55
CA GLY A 330 18.49 13.28 2.99
C GLY A 330 18.30 12.25 1.87
N SER A 331 19.27 11.35 1.65
CA SER A 331 19.12 10.21 0.74
C SER A 331 18.37 9.08 1.43
N ALA A 332 17.52 8.38 0.67
CA ALA A 332 16.74 7.28 1.21
C ALA A 332 17.56 6.00 1.36
N ASP A 333 17.41 5.32 2.52
CA ASP A 333 17.74 3.92 2.70
C ASP A 333 16.45 3.11 2.52
N LEU A 334 16.31 2.46 1.36
CA LEU A 334 15.14 1.69 1.00
C LEU A 334 15.39 0.20 1.21
N ARG A 335 14.57 -0.39 2.06
CA ARG A 335 14.58 -1.83 2.35
C ARG A 335 13.21 -2.42 2.08
N LEU A 336 13.18 -3.56 1.42
CA LEU A 336 11.96 -4.30 1.13
C LEU A 336 11.98 -5.61 1.91
N VAL A 337 10.85 -5.94 2.55
CA VAL A 337 10.63 -7.27 3.11
C VAL A 337 9.56 -7.96 2.28
N PRO A 338 9.93 -8.92 1.44
CA PRO A 338 9.00 -9.72 0.67
C PRO A 338 8.19 -10.67 1.56
N LEU A 339 6.90 -10.68 1.31
CA LEU A 339 5.94 -11.60 1.91
C LEU A 339 5.21 -12.38 0.82
N ARG A 340 4.52 -13.44 1.21
CA ARG A 340 3.64 -14.22 0.36
C ARG A 340 2.28 -14.37 1.01
N ARG A 341 1.23 -14.22 0.22
CA ARG A 341 -0.15 -14.49 0.67
C ARG A 341 -0.46 -15.97 0.55
N SER A 342 -1.03 -16.53 1.60
CA SER A 342 -1.60 -17.87 1.63
C SER A 342 -2.61 -17.96 2.77
N HIS A 343 -3.77 -18.57 2.54
CA HIS A 343 -4.88 -18.62 3.49
C HIS A 343 -5.39 -17.23 3.88
N PHE A 344 -5.38 -16.28 2.94
CA PHE A 344 -5.68 -14.86 3.18
C PHE A 344 -4.80 -14.21 4.25
N ARG A 345 -3.59 -14.74 4.44
CA ARG A 345 -2.64 -14.31 5.46
C ARG A 345 -1.26 -14.08 4.85
N LEU A 346 -0.56 -13.08 5.37
CA LEU A 346 0.82 -12.81 4.99
C LEU A 346 1.78 -13.71 5.77
N ALA A 347 2.73 -14.32 5.05
CA ALA A 347 3.85 -15.08 5.60
C ALA A 347 5.14 -14.66 4.92
N TYR A 348 6.31 -14.88 5.54
CA TYR A 348 7.58 -14.61 4.90
C TYR A 348 7.71 -15.32 3.55
N ALA A 349 8.23 -14.59 2.56
CA ALA A 349 8.56 -15.14 1.26
C ALA A 349 9.60 -16.26 1.40
N ARG A 350 9.42 -17.34 0.65
CA ARG A 350 10.36 -18.46 0.61
C ARG A 350 11.62 -18.06 -0.17
N GLU A 351 12.65 -18.85 -0.07
CA GLU A 351 13.92 -18.64 -0.78
C GLU A 351 13.74 -18.47 -2.30
N VAL A 352 12.87 -19.29 -2.90
CA VAL A 352 12.57 -19.21 -4.35
C VAL A 352 11.82 -17.91 -4.70
N ASP A 353 10.98 -17.41 -3.81
CA ASP A 353 10.23 -16.18 -3.97
C ASP A 353 11.16 -14.96 -3.86
N MET A 354 12.09 -15.00 -2.89
CA MET A 354 13.14 -14.00 -2.71
C MET A 354 14.06 -13.91 -3.94
N ALA A 355 14.51 -15.06 -4.47
CA ALA A 355 15.34 -15.10 -5.68
C ALA A 355 14.60 -14.54 -6.91
N TRP A 356 13.30 -14.86 -7.05
CA TRP A 356 12.48 -14.35 -8.14
C TRP A 356 12.32 -12.82 -8.07
N LEU A 357 12.00 -12.28 -6.88
CA LEU A 357 11.84 -10.84 -6.68
C LEU A 357 13.16 -10.09 -6.91
N GLN A 358 14.27 -10.62 -6.41
CA GLN A 358 15.59 -10.04 -6.69
C GLN A 358 15.86 -9.96 -8.19
N ALA A 359 15.66 -11.05 -8.93
CA ALA A 359 15.87 -11.07 -10.39
C ALA A 359 14.91 -10.11 -11.13
N MET A 360 13.67 -10.00 -10.68
CA MET A 360 12.70 -9.05 -11.22
C MET A 360 13.18 -7.61 -11.01
N PHE A 361 13.57 -7.24 -9.79
CA PHE A 361 14.09 -5.90 -9.49
C PHE A 361 15.41 -5.60 -10.19
N GLU A 362 16.31 -6.57 -10.35
CA GLU A 362 17.52 -6.42 -11.16
C GLU A 362 17.19 -6.12 -12.62
N THR A 363 16.21 -6.83 -13.18
CA THR A 363 15.77 -6.64 -14.55
C THR A 363 15.14 -5.27 -14.77
N GLN A 364 14.19 -4.90 -13.93
CA GLN A 364 13.52 -3.59 -14.00
C GLN A 364 14.49 -2.44 -13.66
N GLY A 365 15.35 -2.65 -12.67
CA GLY A 365 16.30 -1.67 -12.18
C GLY A 365 17.32 -1.22 -13.21
N ARG A 366 17.69 -2.07 -14.19
CA ARG A 366 18.62 -1.69 -15.28
C ARG A 366 18.16 -0.46 -16.05
N ALA A 367 16.86 -0.40 -16.38
CA ALA A 367 16.29 0.75 -17.08
C ALA A 367 16.07 1.96 -16.16
N LEU A 368 15.94 1.73 -14.86
CA LEU A 368 15.62 2.74 -13.85
C LEU A 368 16.87 3.29 -13.13
N GLY A 369 18.06 2.72 -13.37
CA GLY A 369 19.27 3.12 -12.66
C GLY A 369 19.27 2.69 -11.20
N THR A 370 18.65 1.54 -10.88
CA THR A 370 18.55 1.02 -9.51
C THR A 370 19.15 -0.38 -9.44
N ARG A 371 19.87 -0.64 -8.36
CA ARG A 371 20.42 -1.94 -8.00
C ARG A 371 19.73 -2.52 -6.79
N VAL A 372 19.75 -3.84 -6.67
CA VAL A 372 19.18 -4.57 -5.55
C VAL A 372 20.13 -5.67 -5.11
N ALA A 373 20.19 -5.93 -3.81
CA ALA A 373 20.83 -7.12 -3.25
C ALA A 373 20.11 -7.56 -1.98
N ARG A 374 20.33 -8.79 -1.59
CA ARG A 374 19.92 -9.27 -0.27
C ARG A 374 20.74 -8.59 0.83
N SER A 375 20.08 -8.15 1.87
CA SER A 375 20.68 -7.56 3.06
C SER A 375 20.35 -8.33 4.34
N GLY A 376 19.51 -9.37 4.22
CA GLY A 376 19.12 -10.26 5.32
C GLY A 376 18.38 -11.49 4.81
N LEU A 377 17.92 -12.35 5.74
CA LEU A 377 17.20 -13.58 5.41
C LEU A 377 15.91 -13.29 4.60
N HIS A 378 15.19 -12.24 4.99
CA HIS A 378 13.92 -11.83 4.37
C HIS A 378 13.98 -10.39 3.86
N GLU A 379 15.15 -9.85 3.54
CA GLU A 379 15.29 -8.45 3.20
C GLU A 379 16.07 -8.25 1.90
N LEU A 380 15.56 -7.34 1.06
CA LEU A 380 16.24 -6.76 -0.08
C LEU A 380 16.55 -5.29 0.20
N ARG A 381 17.74 -4.84 -0.16
CA ARG A 381 18.13 -3.43 -0.13
C ARG A 381 18.28 -2.92 -1.55
N LEU A 382 17.78 -1.70 -1.80
CA LEU A 382 17.88 -1.03 -3.08
C LEU A 382 18.69 0.26 -2.96
N TRP A 383 19.49 0.56 -4.00
CA TRP A 383 20.27 1.79 -4.09
C TRP A 383 20.43 2.23 -5.55
N ALA A 384 20.78 3.49 -5.79
CA ALA A 384 21.07 4.01 -7.11
C ALA A 384 22.32 3.33 -7.70
N ALA A 385 22.31 3.06 -9.01
CA ALA A 385 23.40 2.40 -9.75
C ALA A 385 24.64 3.29 -9.91
#